data_4c87313c230214f60147d2b66e128e88
#
_entry.id   4c87313c230214f60147d2b66e128e88
#
_cell.length_a   1.000
_cell.length_b   1.000
_cell.length_c   1.000
_cell.angle_alpha   90.00
_cell.angle_beta   90.00
_cell.angle_gamma   90.00
#
_symmetry.space_group_name_H-M   'P 1'
#
loop_
_entity.id
_entity.type
_entity.pdbx_description
1 polymer ?
#
loop_
_entity_poly.entity_id
_entity_poly.type
_entity_poly.pdbx_seq_one_letter_code
_entity_poly.pdbx_strand_id
1 'polypeptide(L)'
;MIPLPGALGGTELVAWRLDQQKHAATWDSGEGSFRTGGRWNRKGVHRAVYCSVDPSTAILEVAVHKTFHVLDTVPHILTALTITDPMDVHVVDIATIPNPNWLHSGIPGAGQQQFGDDLLAQHKFILIPSAVSKHSWNLIFDSTTAQGAYQLRSQERFALDTRLNPPP
;
A
#
# COMPACT_ATOMS: atom_id res chain seq x y z
N MET A 1 8.26 -8.05 -17.65
CA MET A 1 8.22 -8.71 -16.31
C MET A 1 8.59 -7.65 -15.29
N ILE A 2 7.80 -7.49 -14.25
CA ILE A 2 8.12 -6.56 -13.16
C ILE A 2 9.13 -7.26 -12.24
N PRO A 3 10.34 -6.70 -12.02
CA PRO A 3 11.35 -7.36 -11.22
C PRO A 3 10.92 -7.44 -9.75
N LEU A 4 11.32 -8.51 -9.07
CA LEU A 4 11.17 -8.63 -7.62
C LEU A 4 11.99 -7.53 -6.91
N PRO A 5 11.49 -6.96 -5.81
CA PRO A 5 12.27 -6.06 -4.99
C PRO A 5 13.51 -6.77 -4.43
N GLY A 6 14.67 -6.12 -4.50
CA GLY A 6 15.93 -6.68 -3.97
C GLY A 6 15.89 -6.97 -2.47
N ALA A 7 14.98 -6.34 -1.74
CA ALA A 7 14.77 -6.54 -0.30
C ALA A 7 14.31 -7.96 0.10
N LEU A 8 13.80 -8.76 -0.84
CA LEU A 8 13.47 -10.17 -0.57
C LEU A 8 14.67 -11.11 -0.57
N GLY A 9 15.87 -10.59 -0.84
CA GLY A 9 17.13 -11.36 -0.85
C GLY A 9 17.82 -11.50 0.50
N GLY A 10 17.12 -11.39 1.63
CA GLY A 10 17.71 -11.59 2.97
C GLY A 10 18.13 -10.32 3.69
N THR A 11 17.78 -9.16 3.17
CA THR A 11 17.94 -7.86 3.82
C THR A 11 16.61 -7.39 4.44
N GLU A 12 16.68 -6.40 5.32
CA GLU A 12 15.51 -5.79 5.95
C GLU A 12 14.51 -5.29 4.90
N LEU A 13 13.26 -5.73 5.00
CA LEU A 13 12.17 -5.23 4.17
C LEU A 13 11.47 -4.06 4.86
N VAL A 14 11.63 -2.87 4.30
CA VAL A 14 10.95 -1.66 4.76
C VAL A 14 9.82 -1.32 3.79
N ALA A 15 8.65 -0.99 4.35
CA ALA A 15 7.53 -0.48 3.58
C ALA A 15 7.13 0.92 4.07
N TRP A 16 6.46 1.67 3.20
CA TRP A 16 6.14 3.07 3.38
C TRP A 16 4.65 3.33 3.16
N ARG A 17 4.10 4.23 3.96
CA ARG A 17 2.72 4.66 3.84
C ARG A 17 2.59 6.15 4.11
N LEU A 18 1.79 6.84 3.30
CA LEU A 18 1.47 8.25 3.48
C LEU A 18 0.02 8.41 3.93
N ASP A 19 -0.19 9.01 5.08
CA ASP A 19 -1.52 9.30 5.63
C ASP A 19 -1.65 10.78 6.04
N GLN A 20 -2.88 11.27 6.14
CA GLN A 20 -3.12 12.53 6.81
C GLN A 20 -2.66 12.44 8.28
N GLN A 21 -2.06 13.52 8.79
CA GLN A 21 -1.49 13.57 10.15
C GLN A 21 -2.48 13.15 11.25
N LYS A 22 -3.76 13.43 11.08
CA LYS A 22 -4.81 13.02 12.05
C LYS A 22 -4.94 11.50 12.22
N HIS A 23 -4.43 10.71 11.28
CA HIS A 23 -4.43 9.26 11.31
C HIS A 23 -3.08 8.65 11.71
N ALA A 24 -2.09 9.46 12.10
CA ALA A 24 -0.76 8.97 12.44
C ALA A 24 -0.75 7.88 13.52
N ALA A 25 -1.60 8.01 14.54
CA ALA A 25 -1.69 7.02 15.63
C ALA A 25 -2.42 5.73 15.23
N THR A 26 -3.21 5.75 14.16
CA THR A 26 -4.04 4.63 13.68
C THR A 26 -3.69 4.24 12.24
N TRP A 27 -2.46 4.52 11.82
CA TRP A 27 -1.98 4.33 10.46
C TRP A 27 -2.15 2.90 9.94
N ASP A 28 -2.08 1.91 10.83
CA ASP A 28 -2.18 0.47 10.55
C ASP A 28 -3.55 -0.13 10.86
N SER A 29 -4.56 0.69 11.16
CA SER A 29 -5.88 0.18 11.53
C SER A 29 -6.66 -0.49 10.39
N GLY A 30 -6.35 -0.17 9.13
CA GLY A 30 -7.08 -0.65 7.97
C GLY A 30 -8.55 -0.21 7.90
N GLU A 31 -8.97 0.71 8.78
CA GLU A 31 -10.38 1.14 8.91
C GLU A 31 -10.92 1.75 7.63
N GLY A 32 -10.12 2.57 6.94
CA GLY A 32 -10.53 3.19 5.67
C GLY A 32 -10.89 2.15 4.62
N SER A 33 -10.02 1.19 4.37
CA SER A 33 -10.22 0.14 3.37
C SER A 33 -11.36 -0.83 3.78
N PHE A 34 -11.54 -1.06 5.08
CA PHE A 34 -12.67 -1.85 5.57
C PHE A 34 -14.00 -1.17 5.26
N ARG A 35 -14.10 0.15 5.44
CA ARG A 35 -15.32 0.90 5.19
C ARG A 35 -15.65 1.10 3.72
N THR A 36 -14.65 1.25 2.86
CA THR A 36 -14.85 1.66 1.45
C THR A 36 -14.49 0.58 0.45
N GLY A 37 -13.70 -0.41 0.86
CA GLY A 37 -12.99 -1.30 -0.05
C GLY A 37 -11.76 -0.62 -0.66
N GLY A 38 -10.93 -1.41 -1.32
CA GLY A 38 -9.74 -0.98 -2.04
C GLY A 38 -9.60 -1.74 -3.35
N ARG A 39 -8.46 -1.59 -4.01
CA ARG A 39 -8.18 -2.32 -5.26
C ARG A 39 -8.17 -3.85 -5.05
N TRP A 40 -7.71 -4.30 -3.90
CA TRP A 40 -7.47 -5.71 -3.56
C TRP A 40 -8.27 -6.21 -2.37
N ASN A 41 -9.29 -5.47 -1.91
CA ASN A 41 -10.20 -5.93 -0.88
C ASN A 41 -11.60 -5.38 -1.06
N ARG A 42 -12.60 -6.19 -0.78
CA ARG A 42 -14.00 -5.76 -0.73
C ARG A 42 -14.28 -5.02 0.56
N LYS A 43 -15.26 -4.13 0.49
CA LYS A 43 -15.80 -3.46 1.65
C LYS A 43 -16.29 -4.47 2.69
N GLY A 44 -15.94 -4.27 3.95
CA GLY A 44 -16.42 -5.05 5.10
C GLY A 44 -15.80 -6.43 5.26
N VAL A 45 -14.74 -6.78 4.50
CA VAL A 45 -14.10 -8.11 4.57
C VAL A 45 -12.79 -8.02 5.34
N HIS A 46 -11.82 -7.25 4.86
CA HIS A 46 -10.50 -7.12 5.47
C HIS A 46 -10.20 -5.70 5.89
N ARG A 47 -9.45 -5.55 6.99
CA ARG A 47 -8.85 -4.28 7.42
C ARG A 47 -7.50 -4.13 6.71
N ALA A 48 -7.55 -3.99 5.39
CA ALA A 48 -6.36 -3.95 4.54
C ALA A 48 -5.58 -2.65 4.72
N VAL A 49 -4.30 -2.77 5.03
CA VAL A 49 -3.35 -1.66 5.08
C VAL A 49 -2.50 -1.71 3.83
N TYR A 50 -2.51 -0.63 3.06
CA TYR A 50 -1.77 -0.49 1.81
C TYR A 50 -0.50 0.30 2.06
N CYS A 51 0.64 -0.31 1.79
CA CYS A 51 1.97 0.29 1.84
C CYS A 51 2.68 0.11 0.50
N SER A 52 3.81 0.78 0.31
CA SER A 52 4.67 0.60 -0.87
C SER A 52 6.10 0.31 -0.42
N VAL A 53 6.88 -0.38 -1.25
CA VAL A 53 8.28 -0.73 -0.94
C VAL A 53 9.24 0.44 -1.06
N ASP A 54 8.78 1.57 -1.61
CA ASP A 54 9.53 2.81 -1.65
C ASP A 54 8.61 4.02 -1.35
N PRO A 55 9.16 5.09 -0.78
CA PRO A 55 8.37 6.24 -0.37
C PRO A 55 7.76 7.00 -1.55
N SER A 56 8.43 7.04 -2.71
CA SER A 56 7.92 7.75 -3.89
C SER A 56 6.64 7.10 -4.41
N THR A 57 6.60 5.77 -4.44
CA THR A 57 5.39 5.01 -4.81
C THR A 57 4.27 5.24 -3.81
N ALA A 58 4.57 5.26 -2.50
CA ALA A 58 3.57 5.56 -1.47
C ALA A 58 2.96 6.95 -1.66
N ILE A 59 3.77 7.94 -2.01
CA ILE A 59 3.31 9.31 -2.31
C ILE A 59 2.44 9.33 -3.56
N LEU A 60 2.86 8.67 -4.65
CA LEU A 60 2.09 8.59 -5.88
C LEU A 60 0.73 7.88 -5.70
N GLU A 61 0.68 6.80 -4.93
CA GLU A 61 -0.57 6.09 -4.63
C GLU A 61 -1.58 7.02 -3.93
N VAL A 62 -1.12 7.91 -3.05
CA VAL A 62 -2.01 8.90 -2.42
C VAL A 62 -2.36 10.04 -3.39
N ALA A 63 -1.39 10.50 -4.18
CA ALA A 63 -1.58 11.61 -5.12
C ALA A 63 -2.64 11.31 -6.18
N VAL A 64 -2.72 10.08 -6.71
CA VAL A 64 -3.74 9.71 -7.71
C VAL A 64 -5.16 9.70 -7.14
N HIS A 65 -5.31 9.55 -5.83
CA HIS A 65 -6.61 9.58 -5.16
C HIS A 65 -6.98 10.96 -4.61
N LYS A 66 -5.98 11.79 -4.24
CA LYS A 66 -6.22 13.02 -3.48
C LYS A 66 -5.68 14.29 -4.15
N THR A 67 -4.97 14.18 -5.24
CA THR A 67 -4.24 15.27 -5.93
C THR A 67 -3.06 15.85 -5.15
N PHE A 68 -2.09 16.44 -5.86
CA PHE A 68 -0.95 17.12 -5.24
C PHE A 68 -1.38 18.37 -4.42
N HIS A 69 -2.47 19.01 -4.80
CA HIS A 69 -3.01 20.13 -4.03
C HIS A 69 -3.36 19.71 -2.59
N VAL A 70 -3.96 18.54 -2.39
CA VAL A 70 -4.30 18.06 -1.05
C VAL A 70 -3.02 17.66 -0.27
N LEU A 71 -2.02 17.09 -0.94
CA LEU A 71 -0.75 16.78 -0.31
C LEU A 71 0.02 18.03 0.14
N ASP A 72 -0.16 19.15 -0.56
CA ASP A 72 0.46 20.44 -0.23
C ASP A 72 -0.26 21.18 0.91
N THR A 73 -1.60 21.14 0.91
CA THR A 73 -2.44 21.96 1.79
C THR A 73 -2.87 21.25 3.09
N VAL A 74 -2.89 19.93 3.11
CA VAL A 74 -3.27 19.15 4.29
C VAL A 74 -2.04 18.46 4.88
N PRO A 75 -1.79 18.57 6.20
CA PRO A 75 -0.65 17.91 6.84
C PRO A 75 -0.70 16.38 6.66
N HIS A 76 0.40 15.81 6.20
CA HIS A 76 0.59 14.37 6.03
C HIS A 76 1.79 13.86 6.82
N ILE A 77 1.76 12.58 7.17
CA ILE A 77 2.85 11.85 7.82
C ILE A 77 3.27 10.71 6.90
N LEU A 78 4.55 10.62 6.66
CA LEU A 78 5.17 9.48 6.00
C LEU A 78 5.62 8.49 7.07
N THR A 79 5.02 7.32 7.07
CA THR A 79 5.28 6.23 8.00
C THR A 79 6.13 5.18 7.33
N ALA A 80 7.22 4.77 7.99
CA ALA A 80 8.02 3.61 7.62
C ALA A 80 7.80 2.47 8.62
N LEU A 81 7.66 1.25 8.12
CA LEU A 81 7.55 0.04 8.92
C LEU A 81 8.55 -1.00 8.42
N THR A 82 9.04 -1.84 9.34
CA THR A 82 9.91 -2.97 9.02
C THR A 82 9.13 -4.26 9.20
N ILE A 83 9.19 -5.15 8.22
CA ILE A 83 8.63 -6.49 8.32
C ILE A 83 9.60 -7.36 9.12
N THR A 84 9.10 -8.01 10.17
CA THR A 84 9.93 -8.77 11.11
C THR A 84 10.59 -9.98 10.45
N ASP A 85 9.82 -10.72 9.65
CA ASP A 85 10.31 -11.87 8.88
C ASP A 85 9.91 -11.74 7.41
N PRO A 86 10.86 -11.52 6.50
CA PRO A 86 10.55 -11.46 5.06
C PRO A 86 9.94 -12.75 4.50
N MET A 87 10.08 -13.89 5.18
CA MET A 87 9.44 -15.15 4.77
C MET A 87 7.92 -15.14 4.94
N ASP A 88 7.39 -14.24 5.76
CA ASP A 88 5.94 -14.01 5.89
C ASP A 88 5.32 -13.28 4.68
N VAL A 89 6.14 -12.86 3.70
CA VAL A 89 5.70 -12.09 2.54
C VAL A 89 5.47 -13.02 1.34
N HIS A 90 4.21 -13.09 0.91
CA HIS A 90 3.83 -13.77 -0.32
C HIS A 90 3.96 -12.84 -1.52
N VAL A 91 4.83 -13.18 -2.46
CA VAL A 91 4.97 -12.45 -3.73
C VAL A 91 3.93 -12.95 -4.72
N VAL A 92 3.03 -12.08 -5.12
CA VAL A 92 1.94 -12.44 -6.03
C VAL A 92 2.48 -12.67 -7.45
N ASP A 93 2.24 -13.86 -7.98
CA ASP A 93 2.47 -14.12 -9.39
C ASP A 93 1.42 -13.38 -10.22
N ILE A 94 1.87 -12.41 -11.00
CA ILE A 94 0.99 -11.57 -11.84
C ILE A 94 0.19 -12.39 -12.86
N ALA A 95 0.69 -13.56 -13.27
CA ALA A 95 -0.03 -14.45 -14.18
C ALA A 95 -1.29 -15.08 -13.56
N THR A 96 -1.38 -15.10 -12.23
CA THR A 96 -2.53 -15.63 -11.49
C THR A 96 -3.64 -14.61 -11.27
N ILE A 97 -3.39 -13.32 -11.53
CA ILE A 97 -4.39 -12.26 -11.34
C ILE A 97 -5.50 -12.44 -12.39
N PRO A 98 -6.77 -12.60 -11.96
CA PRO A 98 -7.85 -13.02 -12.86
C PRO A 98 -8.28 -11.95 -13.88
N ASN A 99 -7.85 -10.69 -13.70
CA ASN A 99 -8.19 -9.58 -14.59
C ASN A 99 -6.95 -9.13 -15.37
N PRO A 100 -6.86 -9.33 -16.70
CA PRO A 100 -5.69 -8.89 -17.48
C PRO A 100 -5.50 -7.36 -17.47
N ASN A 101 -6.54 -6.62 -17.12
CA ASN A 101 -6.53 -5.16 -17.05
C ASN A 101 -6.36 -4.63 -15.61
N TRP A 102 -5.85 -5.42 -14.69
CA TRP A 102 -5.72 -5.05 -13.27
C TRP A 102 -4.85 -3.80 -13.00
N LEU A 103 -3.94 -3.46 -13.94
CA LEU A 103 -3.11 -2.25 -13.88
C LEU A 103 -3.83 -0.98 -14.37
N HIS A 104 -4.96 -1.10 -15.06
CA HIS A 104 -5.67 0.07 -15.54
C HIS A 104 -6.28 0.88 -14.38
N SER A 105 -6.23 2.19 -14.52
CA SER A 105 -6.93 3.11 -13.62
C SER A 105 -8.45 2.88 -13.74
N GLY A 106 -9.16 3.05 -12.64
CA GLY A 106 -10.60 2.90 -12.59
C GLY A 106 -11.07 2.06 -11.43
N ILE A 107 -12.34 1.72 -11.44
CA ILE A 107 -12.96 0.92 -10.38
C ILE A 107 -12.52 -0.54 -10.53
N PRO A 108 -11.92 -1.15 -9.51
CA PRO A 108 -11.52 -2.55 -9.57
C PRO A 108 -12.76 -3.45 -9.72
N GLY A 109 -12.62 -4.51 -10.50
CA GLY A 109 -13.68 -5.51 -10.64
C GLY A 109 -13.87 -6.35 -9.37
N ALA A 110 -15.09 -6.84 -9.14
CA ALA A 110 -15.40 -7.68 -7.98
C ALA A 110 -14.51 -8.94 -7.91
N GLY A 111 -14.16 -9.54 -9.04
CA GLY A 111 -13.25 -10.68 -9.10
C GLY A 111 -11.83 -10.34 -8.68
N GLN A 112 -11.36 -9.15 -8.99
CA GLN A 112 -10.05 -8.65 -8.54
C GLN A 112 -10.02 -8.43 -7.03
N GLN A 113 -11.06 -7.85 -6.47
CA GLN A 113 -11.17 -7.64 -5.03
C GLN A 113 -11.29 -8.98 -4.28
N GLN A 114 -12.08 -9.93 -4.81
CA GLN A 114 -12.18 -11.29 -4.26
C GLN A 114 -10.82 -11.99 -4.24
N PHE A 115 -10.06 -11.91 -5.34
CA PHE A 115 -8.71 -12.47 -5.42
C PHE A 115 -7.79 -11.91 -4.34
N GLY A 116 -7.81 -10.61 -4.10
CA GLY A 116 -7.04 -9.97 -3.03
C GLY A 116 -7.51 -10.40 -1.63
N ASP A 117 -8.82 -10.51 -1.40
CA ASP A 117 -9.37 -11.01 -0.14
C ASP A 117 -8.90 -12.44 0.15
N ASP A 118 -8.90 -13.32 -0.86
CA ASP A 118 -8.46 -14.71 -0.73
C ASP A 118 -6.96 -14.80 -0.38
N LEU A 119 -6.14 -13.92 -0.94
CA LEU A 119 -4.72 -13.81 -0.60
C LEU A 119 -4.52 -13.30 0.83
N LEU A 120 -5.25 -12.28 1.25
CA LEU A 120 -5.17 -11.72 2.61
C LEU A 120 -5.67 -12.69 3.68
N ALA A 121 -6.58 -13.61 3.34
CA ALA A 121 -7.01 -14.68 4.22
C ALA A 121 -5.94 -15.76 4.43
N GLN A 122 -5.01 -15.93 3.48
CA GLN A 122 -4.01 -17.00 3.48
C GLN A 122 -2.61 -16.54 3.91
N HIS A 123 -2.30 -15.25 3.71
CA HIS A 123 -0.95 -14.70 3.90
C HIS A 123 -0.97 -13.48 4.81
N LYS A 124 0.04 -13.34 5.67
CA LYS A 124 0.19 -12.15 6.54
C LYS A 124 0.45 -10.89 5.71
N PHE A 125 1.34 -11.00 4.72
CA PHE A 125 1.68 -9.92 3.80
C PHE A 125 1.61 -10.42 2.37
N ILE A 126 1.08 -9.59 1.47
CA ILE A 126 1.14 -9.81 0.04
C ILE A 126 1.92 -8.68 -0.62
N LEU A 127 2.78 -9.04 -1.55
CA LEU A 127 3.55 -8.12 -2.36
C LEU A 127 3.05 -8.19 -3.80
N ILE A 128 2.52 -7.08 -4.30
CA ILE A 128 1.89 -6.99 -5.61
C ILE A 128 2.39 -5.74 -6.34
N PRO A 129 2.56 -5.76 -7.66
CA PRO A 129 3.00 -4.57 -8.39
C PRO A 129 2.04 -3.39 -8.23
N SER A 130 2.61 -2.19 -8.12
CA SER A 130 1.82 -0.96 -8.06
C SER A 130 1.19 -0.64 -9.42
N ALA A 131 -0.07 -0.19 -9.41
CA ALA A 131 -0.75 0.27 -10.62
C ALA A 131 -0.28 1.67 -11.07
N VAL A 132 0.22 2.49 -10.14
CA VAL A 132 0.71 3.85 -10.45
C VAL A 132 2.18 3.88 -10.82
N SER A 133 2.97 2.89 -10.37
CA SER A 133 4.40 2.76 -10.66
C SER A 133 4.71 1.30 -11.01
N LYS A 134 4.59 0.94 -12.29
CA LYS A 134 4.61 -0.45 -12.79
C LYS A 134 5.88 -1.25 -12.48
N HIS A 135 6.96 -0.57 -12.10
CA HIS A 135 8.24 -1.17 -11.72
C HIS A 135 8.48 -1.14 -10.20
N SER A 136 7.48 -0.72 -9.44
CA SER A 136 7.48 -0.74 -7.99
C SER A 136 6.39 -1.67 -7.46
N TRP A 137 6.37 -1.88 -6.15
CA TRP A 137 5.54 -2.86 -5.50
C TRP A 137 4.78 -2.26 -4.33
N ASN A 138 3.56 -2.72 -4.14
CA ASN A 138 2.78 -2.47 -2.94
C ASN A 138 2.84 -3.68 -2.02
N LEU A 139 3.03 -3.42 -0.74
CA LEU A 139 2.90 -4.38 0.35
C LEU A 139 1.54 -4.15 1.01
N ILE A 140 0.72 -5.20 1.07
CA ILE A 140 -0.63 -5.12 1.64
C ILE A 140 -0.75 -6.18 2.73
N PHE A 141 -1.40 -5.85 3.84
CA PHE A 141 -1.67 -6.78 4.92
C PHE A 141 -3.01 -6.46 5.61
N ASP A 142 -3.62 -7.46 6.21
CA ASP A 142 -4.74 -7.26 7.12
C ASP A 142 -4.19 -6.93 8.51
N SER A 143 -4.63 -5.81 9.09
CA SER A 143 -4.15 -5.32 10.38
C SER A 143 -4.37 -6.31 11.53
N THR A 144 -5.34 -7.21 11.39
CA THR A 144 -5.66 -8.21 12.41
C THR A 144 -4.73 -9.42 12.32
N THR A 145 -4.54 -9.95 11.10
CA THR A 145 -3.74 -11.17 10.89
C THR A 145 -2.24 -10.93 10.93
N ALA A 146 -1.79 -9.72 10.57
CA ALA A 146 -0.38 -9.35 10.58
C ALA A 146 0.09 -8.74 11.91
N GLN A 147 -0.76 -8.67 12.93
CA GLN A 147 -0.40 -8.09 14.21
C GLN A 147 0.84 -8.77 14.80
N GLY A 148 1.84 -7.97 15.19
CA GLY A 148 3.10 -8.46 15.74
C GLY A 148 4.13 -8.93 14.71
N ALA A 149 3.79 -8.96 13.41
CA ALA A 149 4.69 -9.36 12.32
C ALA A 149 5.43 -8.18 11.66
N TYR A 150 5.21 -6.97 12.13
CA TYR A 150 5.89 -5.75 11.69
C TYR A 150 6.15 -4.82 12.87
N GLN A 151 7.06 -3.86 12.67
CA GLN A 151 7.38 -2.83 13.65
C GLN A 151 7.34 -1.45 13.00
N LEU A 152 6.78 -0.48 13.71
CA LEU A 152 6.90 0.93 13.33
C LEU A 152 8.37 1.33 13.41
N ARG A 153 8.92 1.82 12.30
CA ARG A 153 10.31 2.28 12.21
C ARG A 153 10.43 3.78 12.46
N SER A 154 9.62 4.56 11.75
CA SER A 154 9.59 6.01 11.88
C SER A 154 8.28 6.61 11.39
N GLN A 155 7.96 7.78 11.90
CA GLN A 155 6.94 8.66 11.36
C GLN A 155 7.54 10.05 11.23
N GLU A 156 7.46 10.64 10.06
CA GLU A 156 7.99 11.97 9.80
C GLU A 156 6.95 12.83 9.06
N ARG A 157 7.01 14.13 9.31
CA ARG A 157 6.16 15.08 8.62
C ARG A 157 6.55 15.12 7.14
N PHE A 158 5.57 14.86 6.28
CA PHE A 158 5.77 14.97 4.84
C PHE A 158 5.53 16.42 4.38
N ALA A 159 6.42 16.91 3.52
CA ALA A 159 6.28 18.17 2.82
C ALA A 159 6.40 17.92 1.32
N LEU A 160 5.38 18.31 0.55
CA LEU A 160 5.42 18.21 -0.91
C LEU A 160 6.41 19.20 -1.49
N ASP A 161 7.15 18.81 -2.52
CA ASP A 161 7.87 19.76 -3.39
C ASP A 161 6.86 20.65 -4.10
N THR A 162 6.90 21.95 -3.84
CA THR A 162 5.92 22.93 -4.35
C THR A 162 5.86 23.01 -5.88
N ARG A 163 6.91 22.54 -6.57
CA ARG A 163 6.91 22.43 -8.05
C ARG A 163 5.87 21.43 -8.57
N LEU A 164 5.40 20.50 -7.74
CA LEU A 164 4.33 19.56 -8.08
C LEU A 164 2.92 20.14 -7.91
N ASN A 165 2.81 21.29 -7.24
CA ASN A 165 1.57 22.06 -7.08
C ASN A 165 1.87 23.56 -7.28
N PRO A 166 2.26 24.00 -8.48
CA PRO A 166 2.58 25.40 -8.73
C PRO A 166 1.33 26.28 -8.52
N PRO A 167 1.50 27.52 -8.05
CA PRO A 167 0.40 28.48 -7.98
C PRO A 167 -0.16 28.74 -9.40
N PRO A 168 -1.45 29.05 -9.53
CA PRO A 168 -2.10 29.34 -10.79
C PRO A 168 -1.53 30.58 -11.48
#